data_2c82026901fa94ee9d05e736796001b7
#
_entry.id   2c82026901fa94ee9d05e736796001b7
#
_cell.length_a   1.000
_cell.length_b   1.000
_cell.length_c   1.000
_cell.angle_alpha   90.00
_cell.angle_beta   90.00
_cell.angle_gamma   90.00
#
_symmetry.space_group_name_H-M   'P 1'
#
loop_
_entity.id
_entity.type
_entity.pdbx_description
1 polymer ?
#
loop_
_entity_poly.entity_id
_entity_poly.type
_entity_poly.pdbx_seq_one_letter_code
_entity_poly.pdbx_strand_id
1 'polypeptide(L)'
;MFYRISLYAGILSLGAAALISSGRLAADNEPANNQPADEISGNYLETRTCDVYTGPCFANAQVGLTGRQAIMAWNIETGTHEGTDLSGLNVVLVIRAADTLGFGGTVVVRPDPIKSVILVDERATDAQRAALASFVKRHAARVTGDVVRVASLPIEMRFDLIDMECRLEAGKEARLVTRRLVARDRCCTNEEIFYPPLTEVEHSAPAFTIDGGFAGRGLGQTWSNPKTRSSFLATFAY
;
A
#
# COMPACT_ATOMS: atom_id res chain seq x y z
N MET A 1 40.39 -63.40 -14.24
CA MET A 1 41.83 -63.72 -13.95
C MET A 1 42.06 -63.03 -12.59
N PHE A 2 41.95 -63.83 -11.53
CA PHE A 2 42.91 -64.17 -10.51
C PHE A 2 43.61 -62.97 -9.87
N TYR A 3 43.72 -62.78 -8.55
CA TYR A 3 43.80 -63.55 -7.31
C TYR A 3 43.63 -62.51 -6.16
N ARG A 4 42.87 -62.71 -5.12
CA ARG A 4 43.10 -63.36 -3.79
C ARG A 4 44.41 -62.87 -3.12
N ILE A 5 44.38 -62.41 -1.88
CA ILE A 5 44.50 -63.07 -0.55
C ILE A 5 44.84 -61.93 0.41
N SER A 6 44.17 -61.64 1.45
CA SER A 6 43.98 -62.29 2.80
C SER A 6 45.11 -61.99 3.80
N LEU A 7 44.67 -61.58 4.95
CA LEU A 7 45.02 -61.98 6.32
C LEU A 7 46.01 -61.16 7.18
N TYR A 8 45.62 -60.92 8.33
CA TYR A 8 45.87 -61.05 9.77
C TYR A 8 46.21 -59.69 10.42
N ALA A 9 45.45 -59.23 11.36
CA ALA A 9 45.31 -59.57 12.77
C ALA A 9 46.42 -58.99 13.66
N GLY A 10 46.02 -58.18 14.62
CA GLY A 10 46.86 -57.75 15.71
C GLY A 10 46.12 -56.84 16.70
N ILE A 11 45.59 -57.42 17.71
CA ILE A 11 44.99 -56.80 18.89
C ILE A 11 46.06 -56.09 19.69
N LEU A 12 45.80 -54.88 20.20
CA LEU A 12 46.20 -54.48 21.54
C LEU A 12 45.37 -53.26 22.01
N SER A 13 44.62 -53.48 23.07
CA SER A 13 43.92 -52.56 23.87
C SER A 13 44.82 -51.60 24.67
N LEU A 14 44.54 -50.36 24.66
CA LEU A 14 44.87 -49.48 25.81
C LEU A 14 43.74 -48.45 25.97
N GLY A 15 43.09 -48.55 27.13
CA GLY A 15 42.05 -47.63 27.52
C GLY A 15 42.60 -46.19 27.78
N ALA A 16 41.94 -45.23 27.28
CA ALA A 16 42.02 -43.87 27.74
C ALA A 16 40.60 -43.38 28.04
N ALA A 17 40.26 -43.29 29.28
CA ALA A 17 39.05 -42.69 29.78
C ALA A 17 39.07 -41.18 29.40
N ALA A 18 38.34 -40.79 28.38
CA ALA A 18 38.11 -39.39 28.11
C ALA A 18 36.87 -38.96 28.92
N LEU A 19 37.10 -38.12 29.90
CA LEU A 19 36.07 -37.35 30.60
C LEU A 19 35.33 -36.46 29.60
N ILE A 20 34.12 -36.90 29.24
CA ILE A 20 33.20 -36.07 28.48
C ILE A 20 32.63 -35.05 29.44
N SER A 21 33.22 -33.87 29.44
CA SER A 21 32.66 -32.66 30.03
C SER A 21 31.39 -32.33 29.23
N SER A 22 30.25 -32.60 29.85
CA SER A 22 28.94 -32.18 29.33
C SER A 22 28.82 -30.66 29.45
N GLY A 23 29.35 -29.92 28.48
CA GLY A 23 29.05 -28.51 28.32
C GLY A 23 27.57 -28.43 27.97
N ARG A 24 26.72 -28.07 28.92
CA ARG A 24 25.38 -27.54 28.63
C ARG A 24 25.55 -26.30 27.81
N LEU A 25 25.27 -26.40 26.53
CA LEU A 25 24.91 -25.25 25.70
C LEU A 25 23.64 -24.68 26.33
N ALA A 26 23.77 -23.59 27.06
CA ALA A 26 22.64 -22.75 27.38
C ALA A 26 22.13 -22.25 26.01
N ALA A 27 21.00 -22.77 25.58
CA ALA A 27 20.22 -22.14 24.55
C ALA A 27 19.77 -20.81 25.15
N ASP A 28 20.35 -19.71 24.66
CA ASP A 28 19.81 -18.39 24.86
C ASP A 28 18.38 -18.42 24.27
N ASN A 29 17.41 -18.63 25.15
CA ASN A 29 16.04 -18.31 24.86
C ASN A 29 15.94 -16.78 24.81
N GLU A 30 16.27 -16.19 23.65
CA GLU A 30 15.70 -14.89 23.33
C GLU A 30 14.20 -15.02 23.52
N PRO A 31 13.57 -14.17 24.35
CA PRO A 31 12.12 -14.15 24.42
C PRO A 31 11.65 -13.82 23.02
N ALA A 32 10.99 -14.77 22.37
CA ALA A 32 10.27 -14.50 21.14
C ALA A 32 9.40 -13.27 21.43
N ASN A 33 9.69 -12.18 20.72
CA ASN A 33 8.92 -10.96 20.80
C ASN A 33 7.53 -11.30 20.22
N ASN A 34 6.66 -11.80 21.09
CA ASN A 34 5.28 -12.16 20.80
C ASN A 34 4.42 -10.88 20.82
N GLN A 35 4.87 -9.83 20.12
CA GLN A 35 3.92 -8.80 19.74
C GLN A 35 2.92 -9.45 18.76
N PRO A 36 1.62 -9.36 19.03
CA PRO A 36 0.65 -9.78 18.04
C PRO A 36 0.99 -9.08 16.73
N ALA A 37 1.02 -9.84 15.63
CA ALA A 37 1.20 -9.25 14.32
C ALA A 37 0.15 -8.15 14.19
N ASP A 38 0.60 -6.96 13.73
CA ASP A 38 -0.33 -5.89 13.40
C ASP A 38 -1.27 -6.45 12.34
N GLU A 39 -2.51 -6.69 12.71
CA GLU A 39 -3.56 -7.09 11.78
C GLU A 39 -4.49 -5.89 11.64
N ILE A 40 -4.52 -5.30 10.45
CA ILE A 40 -5.28 -4.10 10.18
C ILE A 40 -5.96 -4.22 8.82
N SER A 41 -7.26 -3.97 8.79
CA SER A 41 -8.06 -4.15 7.58
C SER A 41 -9.15 -3.10 7.42
N GLY A 42 -9.64 -2.97 6.19
CA GLY A 42 -10.71 -2.03 5.86
C GLY A 42 -10.84 -1.76 4.37
N ASN A 43 -11.37 -0.58 4.05
CA ASN A 43 -11.64 -0.15 2.69
C ASN A 43 -10.60 0.87 2.20
N TYR A 44 -10.28 0.78 0.93
CA TYR A 44 -9.30 1.63 0.26
C TYR A 44 -9.92 2.36 -0.92
N LEU A 45 -9.54 3.62 -1.09
CA LEU A 45 -9.92 4.49 -2.19
C LEU A 45 -8.68 5.17 -2.76
N GLU A 46 -8.57 5.19 -4.10
CA GLU A 46 -7.50 5.89 -4.81
C GLU A 46 -8.06 6.65 -6.00
N THR A 47 -7.50 7.81 -6.30
CA THR A 47 -7.65 8.47 -7.59
C THR A 47 -6.34 9.10 -8.04
N ARG A 48 -6.13 9.13 -9.35
CA ARG A 48 -4.98 9.81 -10.00
C ARG A 48 -5.48 10.90 -10.95
N THR A 49 -4.58 11.79 -11.36
CA THR A 49 -4.90 12.79 -12.40
C THR A 49 -4.70 12.26 -13.82
N CYS A 50 -4.80 10.96 -14.01
CA CYS A 50 -4.87 10.29 -15.31
C CYS A 50 -5.86 9.14 -15.26
N ASP A 51 -6.34 8.71 -16.41
CA ASP A 51 -7.13 7.49 -16.51
C ASP A 51 -6.29 6.28 -16.07
N VAL A 52 -6.83 5.46 -15.19
CA VAL A 52 -6.22 4.20 -14.75
C VAL A 52 -6.81 3.01 -15.48
N TYR A 53 -8.07 3.11 -15.89
CA TYR A 53 -8.76 2.13 -16.71
C TYR A 53 -8.63 2.53 -18.17
N THR A 54 -7.81 1.85 -18.91
CA THR A 54 -7.45 2.25 -20.28
C THR A 54 -7.83 1.21 -21.33
N GLY A 55 -8.07 -0.03 -20.91
CA GLY A 55 -8.23 -1.15 -21.85
C GLY A 55 -6.94 -1.51 -22.58
N PRO A 56 -6.89 -2.65 -23.32
CA PRO A 56 -5.67 -3.19 -23.90
C PRO A 56 -5.05 -2.29 -24.98
N CYS A 57 -5.84 -1.47 -25.65
CA CYS A 57 -5.35 -0.60 -26.72
C CYS A 57 -4.47 0.57 -26.20
N PHE A 58 -4.66 0.96 -24.95
CA PHE A 58 -4.01 2.15 -24.38
C PHE A 58 -2.98 1.83 -23.31
N ALA A 59 -3.09 0.69 -22.63
CA ALA A 59 -2.21 0.34 -21.51
C ALA A 59 -0.71 0.35 -21.84
N ASN A 60 -0.35 0.10 -23.11
CA ASN A 60 1.05 0.08 -23.55
C ASN A 60 1.40 1.17 -24.58
N ALA A 61 0.44 1.97 -25.01
CA ALA A 61 0.60 2.93 -26.10
C ALA A 61 0.35 4.38 -25.69
N GLN A 62 -0.03 4.64 -24.44
CA GLN A 62 -0.34 5.97 -23.98
C GLN A 62 0.93 6.78 -23.75
N VAL A 63 1.22 7.71 -24.65
CA VAL A 63 2.33 8.65 -24.54
C VAL A 63 1.83 9.93 -23.89
N GLY A 64 2.61 10.50 -22.95
CA GLY A 64 2.28 11.78 -22.34
C GLY A 64 1.28 11.72 -21.19
N LEU A 65 1.17 10.58 -20.51
CA LEU A 65 0.42 10.48 -19.25
C LEU A 65 0.91 11.53 -18.25
N THR A 66 -0.04 12.24 -17.64
CA THR A 66 0.25 13.32 -16.70
C THR A 66 -0.26 13.02 -15.28
N GLY A 67 -0.39 11.77 -14.93
CA GLY A 67 -0.84 11.32 -13.60
C GLY A 67 0.15 11.61 -12.49
N ARG A 68 0.44 12.90 -12.27
CA ARG A 68 1.44 13.37 -11.29
C ARG A 68 0.87 13.62 -9.93
N GLN A 69 -0.45 13.61 -9.79
CA GLN A 69 -1.12 13.78 -8.51
C GLN A 69 -1.99 12.56 -8.21
N ALA A 70 -2.10 12.24 -6.92
CA ALA A 70 -2.98 11.20 -6.44
C ALA A 70 -3.56 11.56 -5.07
N ILE A 71 -4.72 11.00 -4.79
CA ILE A 71 -5.32 10.92 -3.47
C ILE A 71 -5.50 9.45 -3.17
N MET A 72 -4.94 8.99 -2.05
CA MET A 72 -5.09 7.65 -1.51
C MET A 72 -5.72 7.76 -0.14
N ALA A 73 -6.71 6.95 0.16
CA ALA A 73 -7.42 7.02 1.44
C ALA A 73 -7.72 5.62 1.97
N TRP A 74 -7.55 5.46 3.26
CA TRP A 74 -7.86 4.23 4.01
C TRP A 74 -8.93 4.52 5.05
N ASN A 75 -10.01 3.76 4.99
CA ASN A 75 -11.00 3.65 6.04
C ASN A 75 -10.68 2.38 6.81
N ILE A 76 -10.10 2.51 7.99
CA ILE A 76 -9.68 1.40 8.83
C ILE A 76 -10.91 0.91 9.58
N GLU A 77 -11.39 -0.29 9.26
CA GLU A 77 -12.53 -0.87 9.94
C GLU A 77 -12.11 -1.47 11.29
N THR A 78 -11.02 -2.24 11.27
CA THR A 78 -10.47 -2.87 12.47
C THR A 78 -8.97 -2.96 12.41
N GLY A 79 -8.32 -2.98 13.56
CA GLY A 79 -6.93 -3.39 13.70
C GLY A 79 -6.02 -2.40 14.39
N THR A 80 -4.77 -2.87 14.56
CA THR A 80 -3.71 -2.14 15.25
C THR A 80 -2.54 -1.87 14.31
N HIS A 81 -1.81 -0.81 14.57
CA HIS A 81 -0.56 -0.49 13.92
C HIS A 81 0.46 -0.05 14.98
N GLU A 82 1.60 -0.75 15.03
CA GLU A 82 2.63 -0.51 16.06
C GLU A 82 2.04 -0.53 17.48
N GLY A 83 1.11 -1.46 17.74
CA GLY A 83 0.44 -1.62 19.03
C GLY A 83 -0.63 -0.56 19.36
N THR A 84 -0.94 0.35 18.43
CA THR A 84 -1.99 1.37 18.59
C THR A 84 -3.24 0.97 17.81
N ASP A 85 -4.37 0.88 18.49
CA ASP A 85 -5.67 0.62 17.85
C ASP A 85 -6.08 1.81 16.97
N LEU A 86 -6.33 1.53 15.70
CA LEU A 86 -6.75 2.50 14.68
C LEU A 86 -8.18 2.25 14.18
N SER A 87 -8.89 1.31 14.78
CA SER A 87 -10.24 0.92 14.36
C SER A 87 -11.20 2.11 14.27
N GLY A 88 -11.95 2.19 13.17
CA GLY A 88 -12.92 3.24 12.90
C GLY A 88 -12.34 4.60 12.52
N LEU A 89 -11.02 4.71 12.31
CA LEU A 89 -10.36 5.94 11.89
C LEU A 89 -10.07 5.96 10.38
N ASN A 90 -9.93 7.17 9.87
CA ASN A 90 -9.62 7.42 8.46
C ASN A 90 -8.27 8.14 8.32
N VAL A 91 -7.58 7.87 7.21
CA VAL A 91 -6.37 8.60 6.83
C VAL A 91 -6.31 8.80 5.32
N VAL A 92 -5.82 9.96 4.90
CA VAL A 92 -5.68 10.32 3.49
C VAL A 92 -4.26 10.75 3.20
N LEU A 93 -3.68 10.20 2.14
CA LEU A 93 -2.40 10.62 1.56
C LEU A 93 -2.67 11.37 0.27
N VAL A 94 -2.21 12.60 0.18
CA VAL A 94 -2.29 13.42 -1.03
C VAL A 94 -0.90 13.61 -1.58
N ILE A 95 -0.72 13.27 -2.87
CA ILE A 95 0.59 13.16 -3.50
C ILE A 95 0.71 14.12 -4.67
N ARG A 96 1.89 14.71 -4.81
CA ARG A 96 2.38 15.38 -6.00
C ARG A 96 3.74 14.85 -6.38
N ALA A 97 3.88 14.34 -7.58
CA ALA A 97 5.11 13.82 -8.16
C ALA A 97 5.64 14.73 -9.28
N ALA A 98 6.90 14.55 -9.66
CA ALA A 98 7.51 15.22 -10.80
C ALA A 98 7.05 14.60 -12.12
N ASP A 99 6.69 13.31 -12.13
CA ASP A 99 6.23 12.57 -13.30
C ASP A 99 5.10 11.61 -12.92
N THR A 100 4.60 10.84 -13.87
CA THR A 100 3.45 9.93 -13.74
C THR A 100 3.67 8.86 -12.68
N LEU A 101 2.72 8.75 -11.77
CA LEU A 101 2.69 7.73 -10.71
C LEU A 101 2.21 6.38 -11.25
N GLY A 102 2.84 5.28 -10.79
CA GLY A 102 2.38 3.91 -11.04
C GLY A 102 2.38 3.48 -12.51
N PHE A 103 3.22 4.09 -13.34
CA PHE A 103 3.38 3.68 -14.72
C PHE A 103 4.16 2.36 -14.80
N GLY A 104 3.56 1.31 -15.35
CA GLY A 104 4.14 -0.02 -15.50
C GLY A 104 4.63 -0.35 -16.92
N GLY A 105 4.78 0.65 -17.80
CA GLY A 105 5.19 0.45 -19.20
C GLY A 105 6.69 0.30 -19.40
N THR A 106 7.11 0.10 -20.65
CA THR A 106 8.52 -0.05 -21.06
C THR A 106 9.31 1.27 -21.04
N VAL A 107 8.62 2.41 -20.97
CA VAL A 107 9.25 3.73 -20.87
C VAL A 107 9.62 4.00 -19.43
N VAL A 108 10.85 4.46 -19.19
CA VAL A 108 11.31 4.83 -17.86
C VAL A 108 10.65 6.15 -17.44
N VAL A 109 9.78 6.06 -16.46
CA VAL A 109 9.14 7.21 -15.79
C VAL A 109 9.80 7.39 -14.43
N ARG A 110 10.15 8.62 -14.08
CA ARG A 110 10.79 8.97 -12.81
C ARG A 110 9.89 9.92 -12.03
N PRO A 111 9.06 9.40 -11.15
CA PRO A 111 8.12 10.22 -10.38
C PRO A 111 8.79 11.14 -9.35
N ASP A 112 10.05 10.90 -9.01
CA ASP A 112 10.78 11.72 -8.06
C ASP A 112 11.19 13.08 -8.62
N PRO A 113 11.22 14.14 -7.80
CA PRO A 113 10.86 14.15 -6.38
C PRO A 113 9.35 14.06 -6.14
N ILE A 114 8.97 13.26 -5.15
CA ILE A 114 7.60 13.12 -4.68
C ILE A 114 7.42 13.94 -3.40
N LYS A 115 6.35 14.72 -3.30
CA LYS A 115 5.92 15.41 -2.10
C LYS A 115 4.53 14.96 -1.71
N SER A 116 4.28 14.85 -0.41
CA SER A 116 2.97 14.44 0.08
C SER A 116 2.49 15.24 1.29
N VAL A 117 1.18 15.19 1.49
CA VAL A 117 0.48 15.66 2.68
C VAL A 117 -0.31 14.48 3.23
N ILE A 118 -0.20 14.25 4.53
CA ILE A 118 -1.02 13.27 5.24
C ILE A 118 -2.10 14.01 6.00
N LEU A 119 -3.37 13.64 5.75
CA LEU A 119 -4.53 14.14 6.50
C LEU A 119 -5.00 13.00 7.41
N VAL A 120 -5.01 13.25 8.71
CA VAL A 120 -5.42 12.26 9.73
C VAL A 120 -6.75 12.67 10.35
N ASP A 121 -7.54 11.70 10.73
CA ASP A 121 -8.84 11.88 11.35
C ASP A 121 -8.72 12.74 12.61
N GLU A 122 -9.55 13.77 12.74
CA GLU A 122 -9.54 14.66 13.91
C GLU A 122 -9.99 13.95 15.19
N ARG A 123 -10.75 12.85 15.07
CA ARG A 123 -11.19 12.02 16.20
C ARG A 123 -10.05 11.25 16.85
N ALA A 124 -8.92 11.12 16.15
CA ALA A 124 -7.75 10.40 16.61
C ALA A 124 -7.04 11.14 17.76
N THR A 125 -6.60 10.41 18.76
CA THR A 125 -5.68 10.89 19.80
C THR A 125 -4.31 11.20 19.20
N ASP A 126 -3.43 11.86 19.94
CA ASP A 126 -2.08 12.18 19.44
C ASP A 126 -1.27 10.90 19.11
N ALA A 127 -1.39 9.84 19.91
CA ALA A 127 -0.77 8.55 19.63
C ALA A 127 -1.31 7.93 18.35
N GLN A 128 -2.64 7.95 18.16
CA GLN A 128 -3.28 7.44 16.96
C GLN A 128 -2.91 8.26 15.70
N ARG A 129 -2.78 9.60 15.83
CA ARG A 129 -2.32 10.45 14.70
C ARG A 129 -0.91 10.09 14.25
N ALA A 130 -0.01 9.85 15.22
CA ALA A 130 1.34 9.40 14.92
C ALA A 130 1.34 8.02 14.25
N ALA A 131 0.54 7.09 14.77
CA ALA A 131 0.39 5.75 14.21
C ALA A 131 -0.26 5.76 12.81
N LEU A 132 -1.27 6.59 12.54
CA LEU A 132 -1.85 6.77 11.20
C LEU A 132 -0.82 7.31 10.20
N ALA A 133 0.02 8.26 10.62
CA ALA A 133 1.09 8.77 9.76
C ALA A 133 2.18 7.71 9.50
N SER A 134 2.53 6.88 10.49
CA SER A 134 3.42 5.74 10.35
C SER A 134 2.84 4.69 9.41
N PHE A 135 1.57 4.32 9.59
CA PHE A 135 0.82 3.39 8.75
C PHE A 135 0.91 3.78 7.27
N VAL A 136 0.59 5.03 6.93
CA VAL A 136 0.67 5.53 5.55
C VAL A 136 2.09 5.43 5.01
N LYS A 137 3.10 5.84 5.78
CA LYS A 137 4.51 5.77 5.38
C LYS A 137 4.98 4.33 5.12
N ARG A 138 4.47 3.37 5.88
CA ARG A 138 4.79 1.93 5.72
C ARG A 138 4.13 1.37 4.46
N HIS A 139 2.82 1.53 4.33
CA HIS A 139 2.05 0.83 3.29
C HIS A 139 2.10 1.56 1.94
N ALA A 140 2.32 2.86 1.90
CA ALA A 140 2.51 3.63 0.68
C ALA A 140 3.96 4.09 0.45
N ALA A 141 4.96 3.39 1.01
CA ALA A 141 6.36 3.81 1.03
C ALA A 141 6.91 4.22 -0.34
N ARG A 142 6.51 3.53 -1.41
CA ARG A 142 6.97 3.79 -2.78
C ARG A 142 6.52 5.13 -3.34
N VAL A 143 5.46 5.72 -2.80
CA VAL A 143 4.83 6.94 -3.35
C VAL A 143 4.65 8.05 -2.32
N THR A 144 4.97 7.81 -1.06
CA THR A 144 4.86 8.83 0.00
C THR A 144 5.88 9.95 -0.19
N GLY A 145 7.12 9.64 -0.55
CA GLY A 145 8.17 10.62 -0.75
C GLY A 145 8.41 11.53 0.47
N ASP A 146 8.60 12.82 0.22
CA ASP A 146 8.79 13.83 1.27
C ASP A 146 7.42 14.28 1.82
N VAL A 147 7.15 13.96 3.08
CA VAL A 147 5.94 14.37 3.78
C VAL A 147 6.10 15.81 4.26
N VAL A 148 5.62 16.76 3.49
CA VAL A 148 5.77 18.19 3.79
C VAL A 148 4.79 18.71 4.85
N ARG A 149 3.73 17.95 5.16
CA ARG A 149 2.73 18.33 6.15
C ARG A 149 1.93 17.11 6.63
N VAL A 150 1.63 17.07 7.92
CA VAL A 150 0.61 16.22 8.52
C VAL A 150 -0.45 17.16 9.14
N ALA A 151 -1.73 16.92 8.87
CA ALA A 151 -2.81 17.76 9.39
C ALA A 151 -3.98 16.92 9.87
N SER A 152 -4.55 17.32 10.99
CA SER A 152 -5.76 16.73 11.56
C SER A 152 -6.98 17.48 11.05
N LEU A 153 -7.95 16.74 10.46
CA LEU A 153 -9.17 17.27 9.85
C LEU A 153 -10.35 16.32 10.11
N PRO A 154 -11.60 16.79 10.05
CA PRO A 154 -12.73 15.89 9.91
C PRO A 154 -12.62 15.12 8.60
N ILE A 155 -12.60 13.79 8.67
CA ILE A 155 -12.55 12.92 7.49
C ILE A 155 -13.78 12.01 7.51
N GLU A 156 -14.66 12.21 6.55
CA GLU A 156 -15.80 11.35 6.33
C GLU A 156 -15.59 10.49 5.08
N MET A 157 -15.78 9.18 5.23
CA MET A 157 -15.75 8.23 4.13
C MET A 157 -16.98 7.34 4.20
N ARG A 158 -17.61 7.14 3.04
CA ARG A 158 -18.75 6.23 2.88
C ARG A 158 -18.50 5.38 1.66
N PHE A 159 -18.56 4.06 1.84
CA PHE A 159 -18.33 3.09 0.78
C PHE A 159 -19.59 2.28 0.48
N ASP A 160 -19.84 2.06 -0.80
CA ASP A 160 -20.65 0.98 -1.33
C ASP A 160 -19.80 0.25 -2.38
N LEU A 161 -19.20 -0.86 -1.97
CA LEU A 161 -18.31 -1.66 -2.83
C LEU A 161 -19.11 -2.42 -3.89
N ILE A 162 -20.42 -2.65 -3.69
CA ILE A 162 -21.28 -3.32 -4.66
C ILE A 162 -21.51 -2.39 -5.85
N ASP A 163 -21.86 -1.14 -5.60
CA ASP A 163 -22.08 -0.16 -6.65
C ASP A 163 -20.85 0.68 -7.00
N MET A 164 -19.70 0.34 -6.40
CA MET A 164 -18.42 1.04 -6.61
C MET A 164 -18.56 2.54 -6.33
N GLU A 165 -19.42 2.89 -5.38
CA GLU A 165 -19.61 4.26 -4.93
C GLU A 165 -18.80 4.52 -3.69
N CYS A 166 -18.08 5.63 -3.71
CA CYS A 166 -17.44 6.17 -2.53
C CYS A 166 -17.56 7.68 -2.50
N ARG A 167 -17.79 8.20 -1.31
CA ARG A 167 -17.69 9.63 -1.02
C ARG A 167 -16.65 9.83 0.06
N LEU A 168 -15.62 10.58 -0.27
CA LEU A 168 -14.59 11.07 0.65
C LEU A 168 -14.72 12.58 0.78
N GLU A 169 -14.76 13.06 2.00
CA GLU A 169 -14.60 14.47 2.36
C GLU A 169 -13.57 14.59 3.49
N ALA A 170 -12.44 15.23 3.25
CA ALA A 170 -11.40 15.52 4.24
C ALA A 170 -11.35 17.04 4.46
N GLY A 171 -12.19 17.52 5.36
CA GLY A 171 -12.43 18.95 5.59
C GLY A 171 -12.80 19.64 4.28
N LYS A 172 -12.10 20.77 4.01
CA LYS A 172 -12.20 21.50 2.74
C LYS A 172 -11.01 21.24 1.80
N GLU A 173 -10.13 20.29 2.17
CA GLU A 173 -8.85 20.13 1.50
C GLU A 173 -8.84 19.02 0.44
N ALA A 174 -9.49 17.89 0.69
CA ALA A 174 -9.58 16.81 -0.29
C ALA A 174 -11.01 16.29 -0.39
N ARG A 175 -11.43 15.98 -1.60
CA ARG A 175 -12.72 15.34 -1.87
C ARG A 175 -12.61 14.35 -3.00
N LEU A 176 -13.44 13.30 -2.97
CA LEU A 176 -13.55 12.33 -4.04
C LEU A 176 -14.94 11.70 -4.00
N VAL A 177 -15.60 11.66 -5.17
CA VAL A 177 -16.88 10.99 -5.37
C VAL A 177 -16.74 10.06 -6.56
N THR A 178 -17.07 8.79 -6.36
CA THR A 178 -16.96 7.75 -7.39
C THR A 178 -18.31 7.11 -7.69
N ARG A 179 -18.37 6.36 -8.77
CA ARG A 179 -19.42 5.43 -9.15
C ARG A 179 -18.86 4.28 -9.97
N ARG A 180 -19.64 3.25 -10.15
CA ARG A 180 -19.32 2.16 -11.07
C ARG A 180 -19.11 2.68 -12.49
N LEU A 181 -18.19 2.05 -13.22
CA LEU A 181 -18.05 2.22 -14.66
C LEU A 181 -19.27 1.65 -15.38
N VAL A 182 -19.79 2.39 -16.32
CA VAL A 182 -20.92 1.98 -17.18
C VAL A 182 -20.47 1.89 -18.65
N ALA A 183 -21.27 1.30 -19.51
CA ALA A 183 -20.91 1.04 -20.91
C ALA A 183 -20.35 2.28 -21.67
N ARG A 184 -20.90 3.45 -21.43
CA ARG A 184 -20.43 4.70 -22.06
C ARG A 184 -19.05 5.20 -21.57
N ASP A 185 -18.58 4.69 -20.44
CA ASP A 185 -17.26 5.07 -19.89
C ASP A 185 -16.14 4.22 -20.49
N ARG A 186 -16.50 3.18 -21.23
CA ARG A 186 -15.59 2.20 -21.81
C ARG A 186 -14.90 2.76 -23.05
N CYS A 187 -13.62 2.47 -23.23
CA CYS A 187 -12.87 2.89 -24.42
C CYS A 187 -12.67 1.76 -25.44
N CYS A 188 -12.84 0.50 -25.04
CA CYS A 188 -12.76 -0.67 -25.91
C CYS A 188 -13.50 -1.86 -25.28
N THR A 189 -13.59 -2.97 -26.02
CA THR A 189 -14.43 -4.14 -25.65
C THR A 189 -13.78 -5.06 -24.60
N ASN A 190 -12.48 -4.97 -24.36
CA ASN A 190 -11.81 -5.74 -23.32
C ASN A 190 -11.42 -4.79 -22.15
N GLU A 191 -12.16 -4.91 -21.06
CA GLU A 191 -12.29 -3.87 -20.05
C GLU A 191 -11.61 -4.20 -18.71
N GLU A 192 -10.84 -5.28 -18.68
CA GLU A 192 -10.18 -5.72 -17.47
C GLU A 192 -8.72 -5.21 -17.35
N ILE A 193 -8.30 -4.34 -18.29
CA ILE A 193 -6.92 -3.82 -18.29
C ILE A 193 -6.88 -2.42 -17.71
N PHE A 194 -6.20 -2.30 -16.58
CA PHE A 194 -5.98 -1.06 -15.87
C PHE A 194 -4.57 -1.05 -15.25
N TYR A 195 -4.06 0.14 -14.97
CA TYR A 195 -2.83 0.29 -14.18
C TYR A 195 -3.09 -0.15 -12.74
N PRO A 196 -2.15 -0.84 -12.08
CA PRO A 196 -2.36 -1.30 -10.72
C PRO A 196 -2.49 -0.12 -9.74
N PRO A 197 -3.17 -0.33 -8.59
CA PRO A 197 -3.13 0.61 -7.47
C PRO A 197 -1.70 0.94 -7.02
N LEU A 198 -1.54 2.11 -6.39
CA LEU A 198 -0.23 2.61 -5.95
C LEU A 198 0.29 1.92 -4.68
N THR A 199 -0.54 1.15 -4.01
CA THR A 199 -0.20 0.33 -2.85
C THR A 199 -0.76 -1.08 -3.00
N GLU A 200 -0.33 -2.00 -2.15
CA GLU A 200 -0.88 -3.34 -2.10
C GLU A 200 -2.30 -3.28 -1.53
N VAL A 201 -3.22 -3.90 -2.22
CA VAL A 201 -4.64 -3.97 -1.85
C VAL A 201 -5.24 -5.27 -2.34
N GLU A 202 -6.40 -5.62 -1.79
CA GLU A 202 -7.19 -6.78 -2.18
C GLU A 202 -8.46 -6.33 -2.92
N HIS A 203 -8.99 -7.21 -3.78
CA HIS A 203 -10.27 -7.02 -4.45
C HIS A 203 -10.44 -5.64 -5.13
N SER A 204 -9.34 -5.12 -5.71
CA SER A 204 -9.37 -3.81 -6.36
C SER A 204 -10.16 -3.85 -7.68
N ALA A 205 -10.98 -2.83 -7.86
CA ALA A 205 -11.67 -2.60 -9.12
C ALA A 205 -11.64 -1.12 -9.52
N PRO A 206 -11.51 -0.80 -10.82
CA PRO A 206 -11.53 0.57 -11.29
C PRO A 206 -12.94 1.17 -11.17
N ALA A 207 -12.98 2.48 -10.89
CA ALA A 207 -14.21 3.24 -10.76
C ALA A 207 -14.12 4.57 -11.54
N PHE A 208 -15.29 5.13 -11.83
CA PHE A 208 -15.39 6.45 -12.46
C PHE A 208 -15.39 7.53 -11.39
N THR A 209 -14.50 8.49 -11.52
CA THR A 209 -14.44 9.69 -10.70
C THR A 209 -15.48 10.70 -11.19
N ILE A 210 -16.54 10.91 -10.42
CA ILE A 210 -17.55 11.94 -10.71
C ILE A 210 -16.98 13.31 -10.43
N ASP A 211 -16.39 13.48 -9.25
CA ASP A 211 -15.71 14.68 -8.77
C ASP A 211 -14.54 14.26 -7.88
N GLY A 212 -13.45 14.99 -7.95
CA GLY A 212 -12.28 14.73 -7.13
C GLY A 212 -11.26 15.85 -7.23
N GLY A 213 -10.53 16.07 -6.15
CA GLY A 213 -9.51 17.09 -6.14
C GLY A 213 -8.95 17.41 -4.77
N PHE A 214 -7.93 18.24 -4.79
CA PHE A 214 -7.22 18.75 -3.63
C PHE A 214 -7.15 20.27 -3.66
N ALA A 215 -7.58 20.92 -2.59
CA ALA A 215 -7.56 22.37 -2.40
C ALA A 215 -6.76 22.80 -1.16
N GLY A 216 -6.00 21.85 -0.56
CA GLY A 216 -5.23 22.09 0.66
C GLY A 216 -3.88 22.74 0.44
N ARG A 217 -3.10 22.84 1.52
CA ARG A 217 -1.77 23.47 1.55
C ARG A 217 -0.67 22.40 1.55
N GLY A 218 0.57 22.84 1.24
CA GLY A 218 1.79 22.04 1.35
C GLY A 218 2.36 21.60 0.00
N LEU A 219 1.53 21.31 -0.98
CA LEU A 219 1.98 20.81 -2.29
C LEU A 219 2.29 21.91 -3.32
N GLY A 220 2.03 23.18 -2.97
CA GLY A 220 2.27 24.33 -3.86
C GLY A 220 1.31 24.40 -5.05
N GLN A 221 0.29 23.55 -5.09
CA GLN A 221 -0.76 23.58 -6.12
C GLN A 221 -2.03 22.93 -5.59
N THR A 222 -3.14 23.27 -6.23
CA THR A 222 -4.44 22.63 -6.09
C THR A 222 -4.83 22.01 -7.43
N TRP A 223 -5.73 21.02 -7.42
CA TRP A 223 -6.23 20.43 -8.66
C TRP A 223 -7.66 19.93 -8.50
N SER A 224 -8.31 19.75 -9.64
CA SER A 224 -9.58 19.08 -9.76
C SER A 224 -9.51 18.13 -10.96
N ASN A 225 -10.05 16.92 -10.80
CA ASN A 225 -10.02 15.87 -11.83
C ASN A 225 -11.39 15.18 -11.93
N PRO A 226 -12.44 15.89 -12.33
CA PRO A 226 -13.76 15.31 -12.46
C PRO A 226 -13.95 14.56 -13.79
N LYS A 227 -14.92 13.63 -13.80
CA LYS A 227 -15.37 12.92 -14.99
C LYS A 227 -14.28 12.11 -15.70
N THR A 228 -13.49 11.39 -14.92
CA THR A 228 -12.39 10.55 -15.40
C THR A 228 -12.51 9.11 -14.93
N ARG A 229 -11.83 8.17 -15.58
CA ARG A 229 -11.76 6.75 -15.21
C ARG A 229 -10.52 6.52 -14.35
N SER A 230 -10.38 7.28 -13.27
CA SER A 230 -9.11 7.46 -12.58
C SER A 230 -9.06 6.90 -11.17
N SER A 231 -10.15 6.28 -10.71
CA SER A 231 -10.25 5.80 -9.33
C SER A 231 -10.21 4.29 -9.21
N PHE A 232 -9.83 3.82 -8.03
CA PHE A 232 -9.99 2.45 -7.55
C PHE A 232 -10.73 2.43 -6.23
N LEU A 233 -11.60 1.44 -6.07
CA LEU A 233 -12.07 0.98 -4.78
C LEU A 233 -11.51 -0.42 -4.54
N ALA A 234 -11.13 -0.69 -3.30
CA ALA A 234 -10.53 -1.96 -2.91
C ALA A 234 -10.78 -2.23 -1.42
N THR A 235 -10.43 -3.43 -0.97
CA THR A 235 -10.19 -3.73 0.43
C THR A 235 -8.69 -3.85 0.68
N PHE A 236 -8.28 -3.78 1.93
CA PHE A 236 -6.91 -4.08 2.36
C PHE A 236 -6.92 -4.93 3.63
N ALA A 237 -5.90 -5.78 3.75
CA ALA A 237 -5.55 -6.50 4.97
C ALA A 237 -4.01 -6.56 5.03
N TYR A 238 -3.46 -6.00 6.10
CA TYR A 238 -2.01 -5.90 6.30
C TYR A 238 -1.59 -6.57 7.58
#